data_9f203ebc5d095e22bff4722ad73d661d
#
_entry.id   9f203ebc5d095e22bff4722ad73d661d
#
_cell.length_a   1.000
_cell.length_b   1.000
_cell.length_c   1.000
_cell.angle_alpha   90.00
_cell.angle_beta   90.00
_cell.angle_gamma   90.00
#
_symmetry.space_group_name_H-M   'P 1'
#
loop_
_entity.id
_entity.type
_entity.pdbx_description
1 polymer ?
#
loop_
_entity_poly.entity_id
_entity_poly.type
_entity_poly.pdbx_seq_one_letter_code
_entity_poly.pdbx_strand_id
1 'polypeptide(L)'
;MFRKILVANRGEIAVRVIRACRELGIPSAAVYSDVDRAALHVLMADEAYAVGTAAAAESYLNITKILEVAKCCGADAIHPGYGFLSENAKFAQACAGAGIKFIGPRAASMEMMGSKTRARQEMEKAGVPFVPGTSRALESVQQAKEIAAKIGYPVMLKAAAGGGGKGMRLVHTAEALQPSLEAAQSEAHARHQAVVHLDCRRDGHEREFVGLPVAELEVNRAFGER
;
A
#
# COMPACT_ATOMS: atom_id res chain seq x y z
N MET A 1 5.70 2.75 26.80
CA MET A 1 5.70 1.38 26.27
C MET A 1 4.25 0.94 26.13
N PHE A 2 3.88 0.19 25.08
CA PHE A 2 2.51 -0.32 24.96
C PHE A 2 2.23 -1.41 25.98
N ARG A 3 1.02 -1.46 26.48
CA ARG A 3 0.58 -2.47 27.46
C ARG A 3 0.10 -3.73 26.79
N LYS A 4 -0.51 -3.64 25.58
CA LYS A 4 -0.96 -4.75 24.76
C LYS A 4 -1.13 -4.31 23.32
N ILE A 5 -0.69 -5.10 22.38
CA ILE A 5 -0.83 -4.85 20.94
C ILE A 5 -1.80 -5.85 20.32
N LEU A 6 -2.85 -5.34 19.65
CA LEU A 6 -3.68 -6.15 18.75
C LEU A 6 -3.00 -6.26 17.39
N VAL A 7 -2.79 -7.48 16.92
CA VAL A 7 -2.23 -7.78 15.59
C VAL A 7 -3.39 -7.98 14.61
N ALA A 8 -3.70 -6.93 13.83
CA ALA A 8 -4.83 -6.91 12.90
C ALA A 8 -4.43 -7.48 11.53
N ASN A 9 -3.89 -8.67 11.51
CA ASN A 9 -3.47 -9.40 10.31
C ASN A 9 -3.43 -10.91 10.55
N ARG A 10 -3.03 -11.71 9.55
CA ARG A 10 -2.94 -13.17 9.59
C ARG A 10 -1.63 -13.67 9.00
N GLY A 11 -1.42 -14.98 9.12
CA GLY A 11 -0.31 -15.68 8.44
C GLY A 11 1.07 -15.24 8.94
N GLU A 12 2.02 -15.19 8.02
CA GLU A 12 3.43 -14.95 8.31
C GLU A 12 3.67 -13.60 8.98
N ILE A 13 3.07 -12.53 8.47
CA ILE A 13 3.26 -11.19 9.05
C ILE A 13 2.74 -11.09 10.47
N ALA A 14 1.60 -11.70 10.77
CA ALA A 14 1.08 -11.72 12.14
C ALA A 14 2.04 -12.47 13.07
N VAL A 15 2.60 -13.60 12.64
CA VAL A 15 3.63 -14.34 13.39
C VAL A 15 4.86 -13.48 13.65
N ARG A 16 5.34 -12.72 12.67
CA ARG A 16 6.51 -11.81 12.86
C ARG A 16 6.23 -10.74 13.90
N VAL A 17 5.07 -10.11 13.83
CA VAL A 17 4.68 -9.07 14.80
C VAL A 17 4.54 -9.66 16.20
N ILE A 18 3.90 -10.82 16.35
CA ILE A 18 3.75 -11.51 17.65
C ILE A 18 5.12 -11.86 18.23
N ARG A 19 6.07 -12.34 17.42
CA ARG A 19 7.45 -12.60 17.87
C ARG A 19 8.13 -11.34 18.39
N ALA A 20 8.02 -10.23 17.64
CA ALA A 20 8.58 -8.95 18.07
C ALA A 20 7.93 -8.45 19.39
N CYS A 21 6.62 -8.61 19.54
CA CYS A 21 5.92 -8.29 20.79
C CYS A 21 6.50 -9.11 21.96
N ARG A 22 6.69 -10.42 21.77
CA ARG A 22 7.26 -11.32 22.78
C ARG A 22 8.68 -10.95 23.15
N GLU A 23 9.54 -10.63 22.18
CA GLU A 23 10.92 -10.17 22.40
C GLU A 23 10.98 -8.87 23.20
N LEU A 24 9.99 -7.99 22.99
CA LEU A 24 9.85 -6.72 23.71
C LEU A 24 9.12 -6.85 25.05
N GLY A 25 8.64 -8.03 25.43
CA GLY A 25 7.85 -8.25 26.63
C GLY A 25 6.47 -7.57 26.61
N ILE A 26 5.90 -7.38 25.42
CA ILE A 26 4.58 -6.73 25.24
C ILE A 26 3.54 -7.83 24.92
N PRO A 27 2.49 -7.97 25.71
CA PRO A 27 1.39 -8.89 25.42
C PRO A 27 0.75 -8.62 24.07
N SER A 28 0.42 -9.70 23.34
CA SER A 28 -0.14 -9.69 22.01
C SER A 28 -1.54 -10.31 21.96
N ALA A 29 -2.47 -9.69 21.26
CA ALA A 29 -3.76 -10.27 20.90
C ALA A 29 -3.81 -10.44 19.38
N ALA A 30 -4.26 -11.62 18.90
CA ALA A 30 -4.46 -11.88 17.49
C ALA A 30 -5.94 -11.84 17.12
N VAL A 31 -6.23 -11.52 15.86
CA VAL A 31 -7.56 -11.73 15.28
C VAL A 31 -7.52 -12.89 14.30
N TYR A 32 -8.63 -13.60 14.14
CA TYR A 32 -8.72 -14.68 13.18
C TYR A 32 -10.12 -14.82 12.57
N SER A 33 -10.17 -15.21 11.30
CA SER A 33 -11.39 -15.66 10.64
C SER A 33 -11.65 -17.13 10.97
N ASP A 34 -12.87 -17.62 10.75
CA ASP A 34 -13.26 -18.99 11.10
C ASP A 34 -12.30 -20.07 10.55
N VAL A 35 -11.78 -19.86 9.33
CA VAL A 35 -10.85 -20.80 8.68
C VAL A 35 -9.43 -20.71 9.24
N ASP A 36 -9.07 -19.62 9.90
CA ASP A 36 -7.73 -19.41 10.47
C ASP A 36 -7.63 -19.79 11.95
N ARG A 37 -8.68 -20.38 12.55
CA ARG A 37 -8.74 -20.67 13.98
C ARG A 37 -7.57 -21.49 14.52
N ALA A 38 -7.01 -22.39 13.72
CA ALA A 38 -5.85 -23.20 14.07
C ALA A 38 -4.53 -22.69 13.46
N ALA A 39 -4.52 -21.49 12.91
CA ALA A 39 -3.33 -20.92 12.26
C ALA A 39 -2.24 -20.57 13.29
N LEU A 40 -0.99 -20.64 12.86
CA LEU A 40 0.17 -20.45 13.74
C LEU A 40 0.14 -19.13 14.52
N HIS A 41 -0.29 -18.03 13.91
CA HIS A 41 -0.38 -16.73 14.59
C HIS A 41 -1.39 -16.74 15.74
N VAL A 42 -2.47 -17.52 15.63
CA VAL A 42 -3.48 -17.69 16.69
C VAL A 42 -2.90 -18.46 17.86
N LEU A 43 -2.17 -19.55 17.55
CA LEU A 43 -1.53 -20.40 18.58
C LEU A 43 -0.36 -19.71 19.30
N MET A 44 0.25 -18.71 18.67
CA MET A 44 1.42 -18.01 19.20
C MET A 44 1.09 -16.76 20.00
N ALA A 45 -0.05 -16.13 19.76
CA ALA A 45 -0.48 -14.94 20.49
C ALA A 45 -0.88 -15.30 21.93
N ASP A 46 -0.79 -14.32 22.85
CA ASP A 46 -1.22 -14.51 24.24
C ASP A 46 -2.74 -14.62 24.35
N GLU A 47 -3.45 -13.93 23.46
CA GLU A 47 -4.91 -13.97 23.33
C GLU A 47 -5.31 -14.00 21.85
N ALA A 48 -6.46 -14.60 21.50
CA ALA A 48 -6.95 -14.59 20.14
C ALA A 48 -8.48 -14.46 20.06
N TYR A 49 -8.96 -13.71 19.07
CA TYR A 49 -10.37 -13.31 18.93
C TYR A 49 -10.90 -13.57 17.54
N ALA A 50 -12.07 -14.22 17.44
CA ALA A 50 -12.75 -14.41 16.17
C ALA A 50 -13.32 -13.09 15.66
N VAL A 51 -13.10 -12.79 14.37
CA VAL A 51 -13.58 -11.55 13.72
C VAL A 51 -14.57 -11.82 12.58
N GLY A 52 -14.91 -13.07 12.32
CA GLY A 52 -15.94 -13.45 11.36
C GLY A 52 -15.51 -14.52 10.38
N THR A 53 -16.23 -14.58 9.26
CA THR A 53 -16.11 -15.62 8.25
C THR A 53 -14.79 -15.59 7.48
N ALA A 54 -14.57 -16.57 6.60
CA ALA A 54 -13.41 -16.64 5.70
C ALA A 54 -13.28 -15.44 4.76
N ALA A 55 -14.40 -14.77 4.44
CA ALA A 55 -14.40 -13.60 3.57
C ALA A 55 -13.69 -12.41 4.26
N ALA A 56 -12.62 -11.90 3.65
CA ALA A 56 -11.84 -10.81 4.25
C ALA A 56 -12.68 -9.54 4.52
N ALA A 57 -13.67 -9.24 3.69
CA ALA A 57 -14.57 -8.11 3.88
C ALA A 57 -15.41 -8.22 5.17
N GLU A 58 -15.69 -9.45 5.61
CA GLU A 58 -16.49 -9.74 6.80
C GLU A 58 -15.62 -9.99 8.06
N SER A 59 -14.30 -10.03 7.89
CA SER A 59 -13.33 -10.35 8.95
C SER A 59 -12.19 -9.31 8.99
N TYR A 60 -11.05 -9.56 8.35
CA TYR A 60 -9.84 -8.75 8.42
C TYR A 60 -9.95 -7.34 7.85
N LEU A 61 -10.92 -7.07 6.97
CA LEU A 61 -11.21 -5.72 6.42
C LEU A 61 -12.36 -5.01 7.16
N ASN A 62 -12.96 -5.64 8.16
CA ASN A 62 -14.04 -5.06 8.94
C ASN A 62 -13.48 -4.19 10.09
N ILE A 63 -13.36 -2.90 9.83
CA ILE A 63 -12.81 -1.91 10.78
C ILE A 63 -13.55 -1.95 12.13
N THR A 64 -14.88 -2.03 12.11
CA THR A 64 -15.71 -2.03 13.32
C THR A 64 -15.38 -3.21 14.22
N LYS A 65 -15.38 -4.44 13.66
CA LYS A 65 -15.04 -5.65 14.41
C LYS A 65 -13.62 -5.63 14.98
N ILE A 66 -12.65 -5.15 14.21
CA ILE A 66 -11.25 -5.03 14.67
C ILE A 66 -11.16 -4.07 15.87
N LEU A 67 -11.84 -2.93 15.81
CA LEU A 67 -11.86 -1.96 16.93
C LEU A 67 -12.63 -2.47 18.16
N GLU A 68 -13.71 -3.21 17.95
CA GLU A 68 -14.44 -3.87 19.04
C GLU A 68 -13.55 -4.87 19.78
N VAL A 69 -12.82 -5.70 19.04
CA VAL A 69 -11.83 -6.63 19.64
C VAL A 69 -10.73 -5.87 20.37
N ALA A 70 -10.18 -4.81 19.78
CA ALA A 70 -9.14 -4.02 20.43
C ALA A 70 -9.60 -3.43 21.78
N LYS A 71 -10.83 -2.93 21.84
CA LYS A 71 -11.45 -2.43 23.08
C LYS A 71 -11.70 -3.57 24.06
N CYS A 72 -12.26 -4.69 23.59
CA CYS A 72 -12.57 -5.85 24.40
C CYS A 72 -11.32 -6.44 25.09
N CYS A 73 -10.24 -6.61 24.35
CA CYS A 73 -8.99 -7.15 24.91
C CYS A 73 -8.14 -6.10 25.65
N GLY A 74 -8.56 -4.83 25.67
CA GLY A 74 -7.81 -3.75 26.33
C GLY A 74 -6.50 -3.40 25.64
N ALA A 75 -6.39 -3.62 24.32
CA ALA A 75 -5.22 -3.20 23.56
C ALA A 75 -5.15 -1.68 23.45
N ASP A 76 -3.99 -1.11 23.72
CA ASP A 76 -3.73 0.33 23.57
C ASP A 76 -3.04 0.67 22.24
N ALA A 77 -2.66 -0.36 21.45
CA ALA A 77 -2.15 -0.20 20.12
C ALA A 77 -2.63 -1.31 19.17
N ILE A 78 -2.68 -1.00 17.86
CA ILE A 78 -2.98 -1.95 16.78
C ILE A 78 -1.83 -1.96 15.79
N HIS A 79 -1.29 -3.15 15.49
CA HIS A 79 -0.34 -3.35 14.40
C HIS A 79 -1.05 -3.99 13.21
N PRO A 80 -1.20 -3.30 12.06
CA PRO A 80 -1.95 -3.80 10.92
C PRO A 80 -1.17 -4.79 10.05
N GLY A 81 0.13 -4.98 10.29
CA GLY A 81 1.02 -5.72 9.38
C GLY A 81 1.17 -5.02 8.04
N TYR A 82 1.13 -5.77 6.95
CA TYR A 82 1.05 -5.28 5.58
C TYR A 82 -0.20 -5.86 4.87
N GLY A 83 -0.66 -5.21 3.78
CA GLY A 83 -1.93 -5.56 3.13
C GLY A 83 -3.15 -5.23 4.02
N PHE A 84 -4.30 -5.80 3.71
CA PHE A 84 -5.57 -5.54 4.42
C PHE A 84 -5.79 -4.05 4.77
N LEU A 85 -5.75 -3.69 6.05
CA LEU A 85 -6.00 -2.34 6.55
C LEU A 85 -4.73 -1.50 6.78
N SER A 86 -3.54 -2.02 6.45
CA SER A 86 -2.27 -1.35 6.75
C SER A 86 -2.11 0.02 6.07
N GLU A 87 -2.69 0.19 4.88
CA GLU A 87 -2.66 1.45 4.11
C GLU A 87 -4.02 2.15 4.10
N ASN A 88 -4.92 1.79 5.02
CA ASN A 88 -6.26 2.35 5.08
C ASN A 88 -6.32 3.56 6.03
N ALA A 89 -6.36 4.76 5.45
CA ALA A 89 -6.42 6.02 6.22
C ALA A 89 -7.65 6.10 7.15
N LYS A 90 -8.81 5.58 6.71
CA LYS A 90 -10.03 5.55 7.54
C LYS A 90 -9.84 4.68 8.78
N PHE A 91 -9.11 3.57 8.65
CA PHE A 91 -8.80 2.72 9.78
C PHE A 91 -7.85 3.42 10.77
N ALA A 92 -6.82 4.08 10.29
CA ALA A 92 -5.92 4.86 11.15
C ALA A 92 -6.65 6.00 11.87
N GLN A 93 -7.58 6.69 11.20
CA GLN A 93 -8.46 7.71 11.81
C GLN A 93 -9.38 7.08 12.87
N ALA A 94 -9.99 5.94 12.57
CA ALA A 94 -10.89 5.26 13.48
C ALA A 94 -10.16 4.74 14.75
N CYS A 95 -8.91 4.27 14.62
CA CYS A 95 -8.05 3.94 15.75
C CYS A 95 -7.80 5.17 16.62
N ALA A 96 -7.42 6.30 16.01
CA ALA A 96 -7.19 7.55 16.75
C ALA A 96 -8.45 8.03 17.48
N GLY A 97 -9.61 7.99 16.83
CA GLY A 97 -10.91 8.32 17.43
C GLY A 97 -11.31 7.40 18.58
N ALA A 98 -10.82 6.17 18.59
CA ALA A 98 -11.02 5.21 19.68
C ALA A 98 -9.98 5.31 20.80
N GLY A 99 -9.01 6.24 20.72
CA GLY A 99 -7.91 6.35 21.67
C GLY A 99 -6.88 5.22 21.58
N ILE A 100 -6.85 4.48 20.46
CA ILE A 100 -5.95 3.36 20.22
C ILE A 100 -4.85 3.80 19.25
N LYS A 101 -3.60 3.52 19.59
CA LYS A 101 -2.46 3.87 18.73
C LYS A 101 -2.40 2.95 17.52
N PHE A 102 -2.55 3.51 16.32
CA PHE A 102 -2.22 2.81 15.08
C PHE A 102 -0.68 2.77 14.91
N ILE A 103 -0.10 1.57 14.81
CA ILE A 103 1.34 1.40 14.57
C ILE A 103 1.56 1.46 13.05
N GLY A 104 1.91 2.64 12.58
CA GLY A 104 2.08 2.96 11.16
C GLY A 104 2.05 4.45 10.91
N PRO A 105 2.00 4.87 9.64
CA PRO A 105 1.96 6.28 9.26
C PRO A 105 0.66 6.95 9.71
N ARG A 106 0.67 8.28 9.76
CA ARG A 106 -0.53 9.07 10.04
C ARG A 106 -1.52 8.95 8.88
N ALA A 107 -2.81 9.04 9.15
CA ALA A 107 -3.86 8.98 8.12
C ALA A 107 -3.64 10.00 6.99
N ALA A 108 -3.27 11.23 7.31
CA ALA A 108 -2.94 12.27 6.33
C ALA A 108 -1.77 11.87 5.41
N SER A 109 -0.74 11.22 5.96
CA SER A 109 0.38 10.70 5.15
C SER A 109 -0.06 9.56 4.23
N MET A 110 -0.94 8.68 4.71
CA MET A 110 -1.51 7.61 3.87
C MET A 110 -2.35 8.18 2.71
N GLU A 111 -3.20 9.17 2.99
CA GLU A 111 -4.03 9.83 1.97
C GLU A 111 -3.17 10.55 0.92
N MET A 112 -2.11 11.23 1.36
CA MET A 112 -1.17 11.92 0.48
C MET A 112 -0.42 10.93 -0.40
N MET A 113 0.18 9.89 0.19
CA MET A 113 0.99 8.90 -0.51
C MET A 113 0.15 7.89 -1.32
N GLY A 114 -1.11 7.68 -0.94
CA GLY A 114 -2.05 6.84 -1.69
C GLY A 114 -2.44 7.42 -3.05
N SER A 115 -2.26 8.73 -3.25
CA SER A 115 -2.43 9.39 -4.54
C SER A 115 -1.07 9.59 -5.22
N LYS A 116 -0.79 8.83 -6.28
CA LYS A 116 0.46 8.94 -7.06
C LYS A 116 0.77 10.37 -7.49
N THR A 117 -0.26 11.13 -7.85
CA THR A 117 -0.13 12.53 -8.26
C THR A 117 0.29 13.44 -7.11
N ARG A 118 -0.40 13.31 -5.96
CA ARG A 118 -0.07 14.11 -4.76
C ARG A 118 1.29 13.73 -4.20
N ALA A 119 1.58 12.44 -4.10
CA ALA A 119 2.87 11.95 -3.64
C ALA A 119 4.01 12.55 -4.49
N ARG A 120 3.88 12.52 -5.82
CA ARG A 120 4.88 13.09 -6.74
C ARG A 120 5.07 14.60 -6.52
N GLN A 121 3.98 15.35 -6.40
CA GLN A 121 4.04 16.80 -6.15
C GLN A 121 4.73 17.13 -4.82
N GLU A 122 4.46 16.38 -3.77
CA GLU A 122 5.10 16.59 -2.47
C GLU A 122 6.59 16.20 -2.50
N MET A 123 6.95 15.10 -3.19
CA MET A 123 8.35 14.72 -3.39
C MET A 123 9.12 15.77 -4.21
N GLU A 124 8.50 16.34 -5.24
CA GLU A 124 9.07 17.43 -6.04
C GLU A 124 9.35 18.66 -5.19
N LYS A 125 8.38 19.08 -4.36
CA LYS A 125 8.57 20.20 -3.41
C LYS A 125 9.68 19.95 -2.39
N ALA A 126 9.80 18.69 -1.96
CA ALA A 126 10.83 18.28 -1.01
C ALA A 126 12.22 18.08 -1.64
N GLY A 127 12.36 18.25 -2.97
CA GLY A 127 13.63 18.04 -3.67
C GLY A 127 14.07 16.57 -3.74
N VAL A 128 13.16 15.63 -3.49
CA VAL A 128 13.46 14.19 -3.59
C VAL A 128 13.57 13.80 -5.06
N PRO A 129 14.66 13.16 -5.50
CA PRO A 129 14.79 12.72 -6.88
C PRO A 129 13.79 11.61 -7.19
N PHE A 130 13.12 11.74 -8.31
CA PHE A 130 12.15 10.74 -8.81
C PHE A 130 12.29 10.52 -10.32
N VAL A 131 11.77 9.42 -10.80
CA VAL A 131 11.80 9.09 -12.23
C VAL A 131 11.00 10.12 -13.03
N PRO A 132 11.55 10.72 -14.10
CA PRO A 132 10.84 11.67 -14.95
C PRO A 132 9.52 11.08 -15.46
N GLY A 133 8.46 11.89 -15.44
CA GLY A 133 7.12 11.49 -15.86
C GLY A 133 6.10 12.58 -15.59
N THR A 134 4.80 12.30 -15.80
CA THR A 134 3.75 13.31 -15.61
C THR A 134 3.41 13.50 -14.13
N SER A 135 3.38 14.75 -13.69
CA SER A 135 2.90 15.16 -12.36
C SER A 135 1.37 15.26 -12.27
N ARG A 136 0.70 15.19 -13.43
CA ARG A 136 -0.77 15.22 -13.57
C ARG A 136 -1.22 14.11 -14.50
N ALA A 137 -2.52 13.80 -14.41
CA ALA A 137 -3.14 12.91 -15.36
C ALA A 137 -3.05 13.43 -16.79
N LEU A 138 -2.95 12.53 -17.75
CA LEU A 138 -3.01 12.87 -19.15
C LEU A 138 -4.46 13.23 -19.51
N GLU A 139 -4.65 14.43 -20.05
CA GLU A 139 -5.96 14.94 -20.46
C GLU A 139 -6.27 14.64 -21.93
N SER A 140 -5.22 14.41 -22.75
CA SER A 140 -5.37 14.14 -24.17
C SER A 140 -4.23 13.29 -24.74
N VAL A 141 -4.50 12.65 -25.88
CA VAL A 141 -3.49 11.92 -26.67
C VAL A 141 -2.38 12.85 -27.14
N GLN A 142 -2.73 14.10 -27.49
CA GLN A 142 -1.75 15.09 -27.96
C GLN A 142 -0.76 15.44 -26.84
N GLN A 143 -1.26 15.69 -25.64
CA GLN A 143 -0.42 15.92 -24.46
C GLN A 143 0.50 14.74 -24.18
N ALA A 144 -0.01 13.51 -24.30
CA ALA A 144 0.80 12.30 -24.15
C ALA A 144 1.94 12.24 -25.17
N LYS A 145 1.68 12.56 -26.44
CA LYS A 145 2.70 12.60 -27.48
C LYS A 145 3.80 13.63 -27.21
N GLU A 146 3.41 14.83 -26.80
CA GLU A 146 4.35 15.92 -26.49
C GLU A 146 5.26 15.57 -25.29
N ILE A 147 4.69 14.98 -24.25
CA ILE A 147 5.43 14.56 -23.06
C ILE A 147 6.34 13.38 -23.39
N ALA A 148 5.84 12.37 -24.11
CA ALA A 148 6.63 11.22 -24.52
C ALA A 148 7.81 11.62 -25.43
N ALA A 149 7.63 12.60 -26.32
CA ALA A 149 8.69 13.16 -27.15
C ALA A 149 9.79 13.86 -26.32
N LYS A 150 9.42 14.53 -25.20
CA LYS A 150 10.38 15.18 -24.29
C LYS A 150 11.14 14.19 -23.42
N ILE A 151 10.46 13.15 -22.95
CA ILE A 151 11.02 12.13 -22.04
C ILE A 151 11.91 11.15 -22.83
N GLY A 152 11.52 10.84 -24.08
CA GLY A 152 12.10 9.79 -24.91
C GLY A 152 11.42 8.43 -24.70
N TYR A 153 11.49 7.57 -25.71
CA TYR A 153 10.99 6.19 -25.66
C TYR A 153 12.09 5.24 -25.18
N PRO A 154 11.74 4.13 -24.47
CA PRO A 154 10.39 3.66 -24.15
C PRO A 154 9.75 4.41 -22.97
N VAL A 155 8.43 4.60 -23.04
CA VAL A 155 7.63 5.19 -21.96
C VAL A 155 6.65 4.17 -21.39
N MET A 156 6.29 4.33 -20.11
CA MET A 156 5.33 3.46 -19.44
C MET A 156 4.04 4.21 -19.13
N LEU A 157 2.93 3.73 -19.65
CA LEU A 157 1.59 4.16 -19.27
C LEU A 157 1.16 3.46 -17.98
N LYS A 158 0.61 4.21 -17.03
CA LYS A 158 0.13 3.68 -15.73
C LYS A 158 -1.24 4.26 -15.39
N ALA A 159 -2.15 3.43 -14.89
CA ALA A 159 -3.39 3.94 -14.30
C ALA A 159 -3.08 4.74 -13.03
N ALA A 160 -3.78 5.86 -12.81
CA ALA A 160 -3.55 6.75 -11.67
C ALA A 160 -3.92 6.12 -10.33
N ALA A 161 -4.96 5.30 -10.31
CA ALA A 161 -5.39 4.54 -9.16
C ALA A 161 -5.14 3.05 -9.41
N GLY A 162 -4.55 2.36 -8.44
CA GLY A 162 -4.27 0.92 -8.48
C GLY A 162 -2.81 0.59 -8.17
N GLY A 163 -2.62 -0.48 -7.41
CA GLY A 163 -1.34 -1.10 -7.08
C GLY A 163 -1.15 -2.43 -7.82
N GLY A 164 0.05 -3.02 -7.74
CA GLY A 164 0.30 -4.39 -8.20
C GLY A 164 0.49 -4.58 -9.69
N GLY A 165 0.93 -3.55 -10.44
CA GLY A 165 1.35 -3.71 -11.85
C GLY A 165 0.24 -3.89 -12.87
N LYS A 166 -1.02 -3.98 -12.45
CA LYS A 166 -2.18 -4.11 -13.35
C LYS A 166 -2.50 -2.76 -14.01
N GLY A 167 -2.71 -2.76 -15.34
CA GLY A 167 -2.96 -1.53 -16.12
C GLY A 167 -1.69 -0.75 -16.47
N MET A 168 -0.50 -1.38 -16.39
CA MET A 168 0.73 -0.82 -16.93
C MET A 168 0.98 -1.32 -18.35
N ARG A 169 1.40 -0.41 -19.25
CA ARG A 169 1.76 -0.71 -20.63
C ARG A 169 3.06 -0.04 -20.98
N LEU A 170 4.01 -0.82 -21.49
CA LEU A 170 5.26 -0.31 -22.04
C LEU A 170 5.04 0.06 -23.50
N VAL A 171 5.43 1.28 -23.88
CA VAL A 171 5.28 1.83 -25.22
C VAL A 171 6.66 2.17 -25.75
N HIS A 172 7.06 1.50 -26.82
CA HIS A 172 8.40 1.62 -27.38
C HIS A 172 8.52 2.67 -28.48
N THR A 173 7.42 3.02 -29.15
CA THR A 173 7.43 3.94 -30.29
C THR A 173 6.25 4.94 -30.20
N ALA A 174 6.38 6.05 -30.94
CA ALA A 174 5.35 7.08 -31.00
C ALA A 174 4.03 6.56 -31.62
N GLU A 175 4.12 5.66 -32.60
CA GLU A 175 2.95 5.09 -33.28
C GLU A 175 2.14 4.20 -32.35
N ALA A 176 2.79 3.47 -31.44
CA ALA A 176 2.15 2.60 -30.48
C ALA A 176 1.51 3.35 -29.29
N LEU A 177 1.81 4.65 -29.12
CA LEU A 177 1.38 5.42 -27.97
C LEU A 177 -0.16 5.59 -27.90
N GLN A 178 -0.76 5.98 -29.01
CA GLN A 178 -2.20 6.25 -29.06
C GLN A 178 -3.04 4.99 -28.81
N PRO A 179 -2.87 3.86 -29.52
CA PRO A 179 -3.64 2.65 -29.24
C PRO A 179 -3.40 2.10 -27.84
N SER A 180 -2.20 2.25 -27.30
CA SER A 180 -1.88 1.84 -25.93
C SER A 180 -2.58 2.70 -24.89
N LEU A 181 -2.71 4.02 -25.13
CA LEU A 181 -3.40 4.95 -24.24
C LEU A 181 -4.91 4.67 -24.23
N GLU A 182 -5.53 4.51 -25.41
CA GLU A 182 -6.96 4.19 -25.56
C GLU A 182 -7.30 2.88 -24.84
N ALA A 183 -6.47 1.85 -25.01
CA ALA A 183 -6.66 0.58 -24.33
C ALA A 183 -6.50 0.72 -22.80
N ALA A 184 -5.51 1.50 -22.34
CA ALA A 184 -5.32 1.73 -20.90
C ALA A 184 -6.49 2.53 -20.28
N GLN A 185 -7.03 3.50 -21.00
CA GLN A 185 -8.20 4.27 -20.59
C GLN A 185 -9.46 3.40 -20.54
N SER A 186 -9.69 2.55 -21.52
CA SER A 186 -10.83 1.62 -21.54
C SER A 186 -10.79 0.66 -20.36
N GLU A 187 -9.63 0.09 -20.04
CA GLU A 187 -9.44 -0.78 -18.87
C GLU A 187 -9.64 -0.01 -17.54
N ALA A 188 -9.20 1.25 -17.48
CA ALA A 188 -9.38 2.10 -16.33
C ALA A 188 -10.85 2.49 -16.10
N HIS A 189 -11.60 2.79 -17.16
CA HIS A 189 -13.05 3.08 -17.09
C HIS A 189 -13.84 1.85 -16.61
N ALA A 190 -13.55 0.68 -17.13
CA ALA A 190 -14.20 -0.58 -16.71
C ALA A 190 -14.01 -0.87 -15.20
N ARG A 191 -13.03 -0.25 -14.55
CA ARG A 191 -12.67 -0.44 -13.13
C ARG A 191 -12.89 0.80 -12.26
N HIS A 192 -13.60 1.83 -12.73
CA HIS A 192 -13.78 3.12 -12.03
C HIS A 192 -12.45 3.84 -11.70
N GLN A 193 -11.42 3.66 -12.53
CA GLN A 193 -10.06 4.19 -12.33
C GLN A 193 -9.61 5.02 -13.54
N ALA A 194 -10.23 6.18 -13.75
CA ALA A 194 -10.25 6.89 -15.02
C ALA A 194 -8.98 7.70 -15.42
N VAL A 195 -7.80 7.44 -14.87
CA VAL A 195 -6.63 8.30 -15.11
C VAL A 195 -5.37 7.51 -15.46
N VAL A 196 -4.63 7.95 -16.50
CA VAL A 196 -3.39 7.33 -16.98
C VAL A 196 -2.21 8.29 -16.83
N HIS A 197 -1.05 7.78 -16.42
CA HIS A 197 0.21 8.50 -16.29
C HIS A 197 1.28 7.95 -17.23
N LEU A 198 2.25 8.78 -17.57
CA LEU A 198 3.42 8.45 -18.38
C LEU A 198 4.68 8.56 -17.52
N ASP A 199 5.51 7.51 -17.55
CA ASP A 199 6.81 7.47 -16.88
C ASP A 199 7.92 7.08 -17.86
N CYS A 200 9.14 7.60 -17.65
CA CYS A 200 10.35 7.20 -18.36
C CYS A 200 10.87 5.85 -17.83
N ARG A 201 11.34 4.98 -18.72
CA ARG A 201 12.13 3.81 -18.35
C ARG A 201 13.57 4.05 -18.80
N ARG A 202 14.52 4.11 -17.85
CA ARG A 202 15.94 4.08 -18.20
C ARG A 202 16.34 2.65 -18.55
N ASP A 203 16.89 2.46 -19.74
CA ASP A 203 17.47 1.19 -20.17
C ASP A 203 18.63 0.79 -19.27
N GLY A 204 18.68 -0.50 -18.89
CA GLY A 204 19.92 -1.09 -18.42
C GLY A 204 19.88 -2.10 -17.28
N HIS A 205 18.76 -2.34 -16.60
CA HIS A 205 18.66 -3.50 -15.72
C HIS A 205 17.24 -4.05 -15.70
N GLU A 206 17.06 -5.21 -16.35
CA GLU A 206 15.98 -6.13 -16.03
C GLU A 206 16.16 -6.61 -14.59
N ARG A 207 15.62 -5.87 -13.64
CA ARG A 207 15.20 -6.42 -12.36
C ARG A 207 13.69 -6.50 -12.43
N GLU A 208 13.18 -7.72 -12.42
CA GLU A 208 11.78 -7.97 -12.12
C GLU A 208 11.42 -7.16 -10.86
N PHE A 209 10.70 -6.08 -11.04
CA PHE A 209 10.03 -5.41 -9.94
C PHE A 209 8.84 -6.29 -9.53
N VAL A 210 9.11 -7.32 -8.76
CA VAL A 210 8.13 -7.92 -7.88
C VAL A 210 7.73 -6.81 -6.92
N GLY A 211 6.45 -6.44 -6.93
CA GLY A 211 5.90 -5.30 -6.21
C GLY A 211 6.25 -5.28 -4.73
N LEU A 212 7.30 -4.54 -4.41
CA LEU A 212 7.57 -4.08 -3.05
C LEU A 212 6.90 -2.72 -2.87
N PRO A 213 6.23 -2.45 -1.75
CA PRO A 213 5.73 -1.13 -1.45
C PRO A 213 6.91 -0.14 -1.35
N VAL A 214 6.71 1.06 -1.89
CA VAL A 214 7.71 2.14 -2.03
C VAL A 214 8.45 2.49 -0.71
N ALA A 215 7.91 2.11 0.44
CA ALA A 215 8.50 2.35 1.76
C ALA A 215 9.74 1.48 2.08
N GLU A 216 9.97 0.35 1.39
CA GLU A 216 11.14 -0.50 1.68
C GLU A 216 12.40 -0.16 0.86
N LEU A 217 12.26 0.61 -0.21
CA LEU A 217 13.40 0.96 -1.10
C LEU A 217 14.26 2.13 -0.59
N GLU A 218 13.75 2.95 0.33
CA GLU A 218 14.51 4.12 0.83
C GLU A 218 15.38 3.81 2.06
N VAL A 219 15.09 2.77 2.83
CA VAL A 219 15.84 2.46 4.07
C VAL A 219 17.18 1.77 3.78
N ASN A 220 17.30 1.01 2.68
CA ASN A 220 18.53 0.26 2.39
C ASN A 220 19.64 1.07 1.70
N ARG A 221 19.41 2.30 1.26
CA ARG A 221 20.45 3.16 0.69
C ARG A 221 21.14 4.09 1.69
N ALA A 222 20.56 4.28 2.86
CA ALA A 222 21.11 5.17 3.89
C ALA A 222 22.13 4.48 4.84
N PHE A 223 22.29 3.17 4.78
CA PHE A 223 23.17 2.40 5.68
C PHE A 223 24.26 1.57 5.00
N GLY A 224 24.54 1.80 3.75
CA GLY A 224 25.61 1.12 3.04
C GLY A 224 26.64 2.09 2.49
N GLU A 225 27.49 2.65 3.36
CA GLU A 225 28.90 3.07 3.10
C GLU A 225 29.39 3.94 4.24
N ARG A 226 29.97 3.30 5.22
CA ARG A 226 31.22 3.72 5.95
C ARG A 226 31.86 2.51 6.55
#